data_77c506053ad1298c6b1644975b19f3b6
#
_entry.id   77c506053ad1298c6b1644975b19f3b6
#
_cell.length_a   1.000
_cell.length_b   1.000
_cell.length_c   1.000
_cell.angle_alpha   90.00
_cell.angle_beta   90.00
_cell.angle_gamma   90.00
#
_symmetry.space_group_name_H-M   'P 1'
#
loop_
_entity.id
_entity.type
_entity.pdbx_description
1 polymer ?
#
loop_
_entity_poly.entity_id
_entity_poly.type
_entity_poly.pdbx_seq_one_letter_code
_entity_poly.pdbx_strand_id
1 'polypeptide(L)'
;LTLKLDSIAFEILNPLRQQHFPPKRXXXFLPAHVTLFHALPGDREPAIRETLQTLCDRTSVLPIRFPKVRSLGGGVAIEIESPGLIQLQHHLAQGWNDWLSKQDRQGYRPHVTIQNKVTADEARQLYDRLSSEWQSLDAYGEAGWFQGLERKMRMDWNHHKSSCPCPS
;
A
#
# COMPACT_ATOMS: atom_id res chain seq x y z
N LEU A 1 6.69 -3.27 -3.26
CA LEU A 1 6.79 -1.84 -2.90
C LEU A 1 5.44 -1.34 -2.38
N THR A 2 5.45 -0.69 -1.22
CA THR A 2 4.23 -0.19 -0.59
C THR A 2 4.38 1.26 -0.19
N LEU A 3 3.25 1.97 -0.16
CA LEU A 3 3.13 3.32 0.37
C LEU A 3 2.62 3.23 1.82
N LYS A 4 3.23 3.98 2.69
CA LYS A 4 2.83 4.08 4.09
C LYS A 4 1.66 5.06 4.24
N LEU A 5 0.74 4.72 5.11
CA LEU A 5 -0.39 5.58 5.45
C LEU A 5 0.03 6.60 6.52
N ASP A 6 -0.62 7.77 6.51
CA ASP A 6 -0.48 8.74 7.60
C ASP A 6 -1.06 8.17 8.90
N SER A 7 -0.82 8.85 10.03
CA SER A 7 -1.24 8.36 11.34
C SER A 7 -2.76 8.22 11.45
N ILE A 8 -3.53 9.11 10.84
CA ILE A 8 -5.00 9.09 10.91
C ILE A 8 -5.54 7.82 10.26
N ALA A 9 -5.17 7.58 9.00
CA ALA A 9 -5.60 6.37 8.29
C ALA A 9 -5.06 5.11 8.95
N PHE A 10 -3.81 5.14 9.39
CA PHE A 10 -3.17 3.98 10.01
C PHE A 10 -3.88 3.57 11.31
N GLU A 11 -4.22 4.51 12.17
CA GLU A 11 -4.90 4.24 13.46
C GLU A 11 -6.30 3.62 13.26
N ILE A 12 -6.92 3.87 12.13
CA ILE A 12 -8.24 3.30 11.81
C ILE A 12 -8.09 1.94 11.11
N LEU A 13 -7.23 1.87 10.09
CA LEU A 13 -7.17 0.70 9.20
C LEU A 13 -6.32 -0.45 9.75
N ASN A 14 -5.28 -0.13 10.55
CA ASN A 14 -4.40 -1.18 11.05
C ASN A 14 -5.09 -2.08 12.09
N PRO A 15 -5.86 -1.55 13.06
CA PRO A 15 -6.62 -2.42 13.97
C PRO A 15 -7.64 -3.31 13.23
N LEU A 16 -8.31 -2.78 12.22
CA LEU A 16 -9.22 -3.59 11.39
C LEU A 16 -8.47 -4.75 10.73
N ARG A 17 -7.31 -4.45 10.15
CA ARG A 17 -6.48 -5.48 9.53
C ARG A 17 -5.99 -6.50 10.56
N GLN A 18 -5.54 -6.06 11.74
CA GLN A 18 -5.10 -6.95 12.82
C GLN A 18 -6.22 -7.90 13.27
N GLN A 19 -7.43 -7.38 13.34
CA GLN A 19 -8.61 -8.14 13.79
C GLN A 19 -9.06 -9.19 12.76
N HIS A 20 -8.98 -8.86 11.47
CA HIS A 20 -9.62 -9.67 10.43
C HIS A 20 -8.67 -10.41 9.48
N PHE A 21 -7.41 -10.03 9.40
CA PHE A 21 -6.44 -10.73 8.55
C PHE A 21 -6.06 -12.05 9.21
N PRO A 22 -6.14 -13.20 8.50
CA PRO A 22 -5.87 -14.50 9.11
C PRO A 22 -4.48 -14.60 9.74
N PRO A 23 -4.36 -14.98 11.02
CA PRO A 23 -3.07 -14.99 11.71
C PRO A 23 -2.06 -15.98 11.13
N LYS A 24 -2.53 -17.08 10.57
CA LYS A 24 -1.65 -18.09 9.93
C LYS A 24 -0.96 -17.56 8.66
N ARG A 25 -1.44 -16.47 8.15
CA ARG A 25 -0.86 -15.82 6.95
C ARG A 25 0.01 -14.62 7.27
N UNK A 26 0.14 -14.44 8.32
CA UNK A 26 0.85 -13.30 8.70
C UNK A 26 2.29 -13.57 8.89
N UNK A 27 2.48 -14.20 8.18
CA UNK A 27 3.78 -14.43 8.17
C UNK A 27 4.52 -13.21 8.34
N UNK A 28 4.50 -12.55 8.25
CA UNK A 28 4.95 -11.35 8.41
C UNK A 28 3.83 -10.49 8.51
N PHE A 29 3.55 -10.31 9.53
CA PHE A 29 2.49 -9.36 9.70
C PHE A 29 2.91 -7.98 9.17
N LEU A 30 2.54 -7.69 7.96
CA LEU A 30 2.67 -6.35 7.39
C LEU A 30 1.53 -5.48 7.93
N PRO A 31 1.85 -4.33 8.54
CA PRO A 31 0.82 -3.37 8.95
C PRO A 31 -0.03 -2.92 7.76
N ALA A 32 -1.12 -2.20 8.03
CA ALA A 32 -1.96 -1.63 6.97
C ALA A 32 -1.10 -0.77 6.04
N HIS A 33 -1.23 -1.02 4.74
CA HIS A 33 -0.40 -0.37 3.71
C HIS A 33 -1.13 -0.35 2.36
N VAL A 34 -0.64 0.46 1.44
CA VAL A 34 -1.10 0.48 0.05
C VAL A 34 -0.03 -0.17 -0.81
N THR A 35 -0.38 -1.22 -1.55
CA THR A 35 0.56 -1.85 -2.48
C THR A 35 0.64 -1.02 -3.76
N LEU A 36 1.86 -0.65 -4.15
CA LEU A 36 2.14 -0.02 -5.44
C LEU A 36 2.56 -1.07 -6.46
N PHE A 37 3.47 -1.97 -6.07
CA PHE A 37 3.95 -3.07 -6.90
C PHE A 37 4.16 -4.31 -6.04
N HIS A 38 3.69 -5.45 -6.51
CA HIS A 38 3.77 -6.73 -5.79
C HIS A 38 5.17 -7.32 -5.84
N ALA A 39 5.85 -7.18 -6.98
CA ALA A 39 7.18 -7.75 -7.17
C ALA A 39 8.04 -6.85 -8.06
N LEU A 40 9.17 -6.42 -7.52
CA LEU A 40 10.19 -5.70 -8.27
C LEU A 40 11.50 -6.50 -8.19
N PRO A 41 12.34 -6.45 -9.23
CA PRO A 41 13.57 -7.25 -9.24
C PRO A 41 14.60 -6.69 -8.25
N GLY A 42 15.15 -7.58 -7.41
CA GLY A 42 16.11 -7.19 -6.38
C GLY A 42 17.44 -6.67 -6.94
N ASP A 43 17.84 -7.17 -8.10
CA ASP A 43 19.07 -6.73 -8.78
C ASP A 43 18.96 -5.29 -9.29
N ARG A 44 17.76 -4.72 -9.34
CA ARG A 44 17.49 -3.33 -9.74
C ARG A 44 17.25 -2.39 -8.55
N GLU A 45 17.44 -2.89 -7.34
CA GLU A 45 17.18 -2.10 -6.12
C GLU A 45 17.87 -0.73 -6.12
N PRO A 46 19.17 -0.58 -6.50
CA PRO A 46 19.79 0.75 -6.51
C PRO A 46 19.06 1.75 -7.43
N ALA A 47 18.68 1.32 -8.63
CA ALA A 47 17.96 2.17 -9.58
C ALA A 47 16.57 2.52 -9.07
N ILE A 48 15.90 1.55 -8.43
CA ILE A 48 14.57 1.77 -7.83
C ILE A 48 14.66 2.81 -6.71
N ARG A 49 15.65 2.67 -5.82
CA ARG A 49 15.88 3.62 -4.72
C ARG A 49 16.15 5.03 -5.23
N GLU A 50 17.00 5.17 -6.23
CA GLU A 50 17.31 6.48 -6.83
C GLU A 50 16.06 7.13 -7.40
N THR A 51 15.25 6.37 -8.14
CA THR A 51 13.97 6.86 -8.68
C THR A 51 13.05 7.32 -7.57
N LEU A 52 12.91 6.50 -6.52
CA LEU A 52 12.01 6.83 -5.40
C LEU A 52 12.50 8.05 -4.62
N GLN A 53 13.81 8.19 -4.42
CA GLN A 53 14.37 9.37 -3.74
C GLN A 53 14.08 10.64 -4.54
N THR A 54 14.34 10.61 -5.84
CA THR A 54 14.04 11.75 -6.74
C THR A 54 12.56 12.11 -6.68
N LEU A 55 11.70 11.09 -6.65
CA LEU A 55 10.26 11.29 -6.60
C LEU A 55 9.84 11.94 -5.27
N CYS A 56 10.38 11.45 -4.15
CA CYS A 56 10.11 12.02 -2.82
C CYS A 56 10.50 13.49 -2.74
N ASP A 57 11.63 13.84 -3.34
CA ASP A 57 12.14 15.21 -3.31
C ASP A 57 11.23 16.18 -4.09
N ARG A 58 10.40 15.66 -4.99
CA ARG A 58 9.56 16.45 -5.89
C ARG A 58 8.07 16.32 -5.63
N THR A 59 7.66 15.36 -4.80
CA THR A 59 6.25 15.04 -4.60
C THR A 59 5.81 15.51 -3.22
N SER A 60 4.82 16.36 -3.20
CA SER A 60 4.16 16.74 -1.96
C SER A 60 3.27 15.59 -1.46
N VAL A 61 2.75 15.77 -0.26
CA VAL A 61 1.81 14.82 0.37
C VAL A 61 0.63 14.58 -0.57
N LEU A 62 0.27 13.30 -0.75
CA LEU A 62 -0.81 12.90 -1.65
C LEU A 62 -2.14 12.81 -0.91
N PRO A 63 -3.16 13.59 -1.30
CA PRO A 63 -4.51 13.39 -0.74
C PRO A 63 -5.04 12.01 -1.11
N ILE A 64 -5.58 11.31 -0.12
CA ILE A 64 -6.15 9.97 -0.27
C ILE A 64 -7.53 9.96 0.36
N ARG A 65 -8.51 9.44 -0.35
CA ARG A 65 -9.84 9.22 0.17
C ARG A 65 -10.13 7.73 0.22
N PHE A 66 -10.78 7.29 1.29
CA PHE A 66 -11.22 5.91 1.49
C PHE A 66 -12.75 5.88 1.42
N PRO A 67 -13.34 5.85 0.21
CA PRO A 67 -14.78 6.08 0.07
C PRO A 67 -15.64 4.91 0.50
N LYS A 68 -15.18 3.66 0.31
CA LYS A 68 -16.06 2.51 0.52
C LYS A 68 -15.26 1.21 0.70
N VAL A 69 -15.97 0.20 1.17
CA VAL A 69 -15.47 -1.17 1.28
C VAL A 69 -15.52 -1.83 -0.11
N ARG A 70 -14.55 -2.71 -0.38
CA ARG A 70 -14.42 -3.43 -1.65
C ARG A 70 -14.27 -4.92 -1.40
N SER A 71 -15.04 -5.73 -2.12
CA SER A 71 -14.87 -7.18 -2.10
C SER A 71 -13.67 -7.59 -2.96
N LEU A 72 -12.86 -8.53 -2.43
CA LEU A 72 -11.79 -9.18 -3.16
C LEU A 72 -12.14 -10.63 -3.53
N GLY A 73 -13.41 -11.03 -3.33
CA GLY A 73 -13.85 -12.41 -3.50
C GLY A 73 -13.51 -13.26 -2.29
N GLY A 74 -12.24 -13.56 -2.07
CA GLY A 74 -11.75 -14.27 -0.87
C GLY A 74 -11.20 -13.34 0.20
N GLY A 75 -11.73 -12.12 0.31
CA GLY A 75 -11.31 -11.15 1.29
C GLY A 75 -11.98 -9.80 1.10
N VAL A 76 -11.57 -8.83 1.91
CA VAL A 76 -12.17 -7.50 1.97
C VAL A 76 -11.06 -6.44 2.02
N ALA A 77 -11.27 -5.34 1.32
CA ALA A 77 -10.36 -4.20 1.31
C ALA A 77 -11.14 -2.90 1.47
N ILE A 78 -10.43 -1.84 1.79
CA ILE A 78 -10.97 -0.48 1.73
C ILE A 78 -10.41 0.17 0.45
N GLU A 79 -11.30 0.64 -0.41
CA GLU A 79 -10.95 1.25 -1.69
C GLU A 79 -10.27 2.59 -1.46
N ILE A 80 -9.36 2.93 -2.37
CA ILE A 80 -8.68 4.23 -2.35
C ILE A 80 -9.05 5.01 -3.61
N GLU A 81 -9.42 6.26 -3.41
CA GLU A 81 -9.61 7.25 -4.45
C GLU A 81 -8.53 8.32 -4.29
N SER A 82 -7.60 8.38 -5.22
CA SER A 82 -6.48 9.32 -5.20
C SER A 82 -5.91 9.45 -6.62
N PRO A 83 -6.32 10.46 -7.38
CA PRO A 83 -5.76 10.69 -8.72
C PRO A 83 -4.24 10.86 -8.70
N GLY A 84 -3.70 11.55 -7.71
CA GLY A 84 -2.24 11.74 -7.55
C GLY A 84 -1.50 10.43 -7.36
N LEU A 85 -2.04 9.51 -6.56
CA LEU A 85 -1.44 8.20 -6.34
C LEU A 85 -1.47 7.35 -7.61
N ILE A 86 -2.58 7.41 -8.35
CA ILE A 86 -2.71 6.68 -9.62
C ILE A 86 -1.70 7.21 -10.64
N GLN A 87 -1.56 8.53 -10.77
CA GLN A 87 -0.58 9.17 -11.66
C GLN A 87 0.86 8.77 -11.28
N LEU A 88 1.16 8.78 -9.98
CA LEU A 88 2.48 8.40 -9.46
C LEU A 88 2.80 6.93 -9.82
N GLN A 89 1.86 6.03 -9.56
CA GLN A 89 2.04 4.61 -9.88
C GLN A 89 2.21 4.39 -11.39
N HIS A 90 1.43 5.08 -12.21
CA HIS A 90 1.56 4.98 -13.67
C HIS A 90 2.91 5.50 -14.16
N HIS A 91 3.40 6.60 -13.60
CA HIS A 91 4.71 7.16 -13.93
C HIS A 91 5.83 6.14 -13.63
N LEU A 92 5.79 5.54 -12.43
CA LEU A 92 6.75 4.50 -12.04
C LEU A 92 6.62 3.26 -12.95
N ALA A 93 5.39 2.84 -13.24
CA ALA A 93 5.14 1.67 -14.08
C ALA A 93 5.68 1.85 -15.50
N GLN A 94 5.57 3.05 -16.07
CA GLN A 94 6.16 3.38 -17.37
C GLN A 94 7.68 3.27 -17.35
N GLY A 95 8.33 3.83 -16.31
CA GLY A 95 9.78 3.78 -16.17
C GLY A 95 10.32 2.38 -15.94
N TRP A 96 9.53 1.52 -15.29
CA TRP A 96 9.92 0.15 -14.90
C TRP A 96 9.22 -0.93 -15.72
N ASN A 97 8.67 -0.60 -16.87
CA ASN A 97 7.81 -1.50 -17.65
C ASN A 97 8.45 -2.88 -17.90
N ASP A 98 9.74 -2.91 -18.22
CA ASP A 98 10.45 -4.16 -18.53
C ASP A 98 10.67 -5.04 -17.29
N TRP A 99 10.50 -4.47 -16.09
CA TRP A 99 10.74 -5.14 -14.81
C TRP A 99 9.45 -5.66 -14.17
N LEU A 100 8.29 -5.25 -14.68
CA LEU A 100 7.01 -5.52 -14.01
C LEU A 100 6.54 -6.95 -14.21
N SER A 101 6.00 -7.53 -13.15
CA SER A 101 5.30 -8.82 -13.19
C SER A 101 4.00 -8.69 -13.99
N LYS A 102 3.44 -9.83 -14.41
CA LYS A 102 2.11 -9.86 -15.07
C LYS A 102 1.05 -9.18 -14.21
N GLN A 103 1.10 -9.40 -12.91
CA GLN A 103 0.14 -8.82 -11.96
C GLN A 103 0.29 -7.29 -11.93
N ASP A 104 1.52 -6.79 -11.93
CA ASP A 104 1.78 -5.34 -11.82
C ASP A 104 1.53 -4.60 -13.14
N ARG A 105 1.40 -5.32 -14.26
CA ARG A 105 1.02 -4.74 -15.57
C ARG A 105 -0.49 -4.56 -15.73
N GLN A 106 -1.27 -5.19 -14.85
CA GLN A 106 -2.73 -5.04 -14.88
C GLN A 106 -3.12 -3.66 -14.35
N GLY A 107 -4.34 -3.22 -14.63
CA GLY A 107 -4.81 -1.92 -14.19
C GLY A 107 -4.68 -1.71 -12.69
N TYR A 108 -4.14 -0.57 -12.29
CA TYR A 108 -3.89 -0.24 -10.89
C TYR A 108 -5.17 0.25 -10.21
N ARG A 109 -5.58 -0.45 -9.16
CA ARG A 109 -6.76 -0.12 -8.37
C ARG A 109 -6.37 -0.11 -6.89
N PRO A 110 -5.87 1.03 -6.37
CA PRO A 110 -5.32 1.09 -5.02
C PRO A 110 -6.35 0.77 -3.94
N HIS A 111 -5.89 0.08 -2.91
CA HIS A 111 -6.72 -0.30 -1.78
C HIS A 111 -5.86 -0.71 -0.59
N VAL A 112 -6.46 -0.74 0.60
CA VAL A 112 -5.85 -1.32 1.79
C VAL A 112 -6.55 -2.64 2.09
N THR A 113 -5.81 -3.75 2.06
CA THR A 113 -6.36 -5.08 2.34
C THR A 113 -6.58 -5.25 3.85
N ILE A 114 -7.83 -5.54 4.22
CA ILE A 114 -8.22 -5.82 5.62
C ILE A 114 -8.20 -7.33 5.87
N GLN A 115 -8.72 -8.11 4.91
CA GLN A 115 -8.83 -9.57 5.01
C GLN A 115 -8.51 -10.18 3.66
N ASN A 116 -7.82 -11.32 3.63
CA ASN A 116 -7.54 -12.01 2.37
C ASN A 116 -7.33 -13.51 2.63
N LYS A 117 -7.57 -14.32 1.60
CA LYS A 117 -7.36 -15.78 1.61
C LYS A 117 -8.23 -16.48 2.66
N VAL A 118 -9.48 -16.03 2.76
CA VAL A 118 -10.53 -16.68 3.54
C VAL A 118 -11.59 -17.26 2.61
N THR A 119 -12.57 -17.98 3.15
CA THR A 119 -13.68 -18.49 2.35
C THR A 119 -14.54 -17.33 1.83
N ALA A 120 -15.27 -17.57 0.74
CA ALA A 120 -16.17 -16.57 0.17
C ALA A 120 -17.25 -16.13 1.16
N ASP A 121 -17.72 -17.05 2.01
CA ASP A 121 -18.75 -16.74 3.01
C ASP A 121 -18.18 -15.85 4.11
N GLU A 122 -16.98 -16.15 4.62
CA GLU A 122 -16.31 -15.28 5.61
C GLU A 122 -16.08 -13.89 5.05
N ALA A 123 -15.62 -13.81 3.80
CA ALA A 123 -15.38 -12.53 3.13
C ALA A 123 -16.67 -11.73 2.98
N ARG A 124 -17.78 -12.40 2.58
CA ARG A 124 -19.06 -11.74 2.39
C ARG A 124 -19.62 -11.21 3.71
N GLN A 125 -19.53 -12.00 4.80
CA GLN A 125 -19.99 -11.56 6.13
C GLN A 125 -19.25 -10.31 6.57
N LEU A 126 -17.93 -10.26 6.43
CA LEU A 126 -17.15 -9.08 6.78
C LEU A 126 -17.46 -7.89 5.86
N TYR A 127 -17.59 -8.15 4.56
CA TYR A 127 -17.95 -7.12 3.58
C TYR A 127 -19.28 -6.45 3.95
N ASP A 128 -20.30 -7.25 4.22
CA ASP A 128 -21.65 -6.73 4.54
C ASP A 128 -21.62 -5.88 5.81
N ARG A 129 -20.93 -6.37 6.86
CA ARG A 129 -20.82 -5.64 8.12
C ARG A 129 -20.07 -4.33 7.97
N LEU A 130 -18.86 -4.40 7.37
CA LEU A 130 -18.05 -3.20 7.20
C LEU A 130 -18.72 -2.19 6.27
N SER A 131 -19.38 -2.66 5.20
CA SER A 131 -20.08 -1.75 4.27
C SER A 131 -21.20 -0.98 4.94
N SER A 132 -21.91 -1.60 5.91
CA SER A 132 -22.97 -0.94 6.63
C SER A 132 -22.45 0.09 7.65
N GLU A 133 -21.23 -0.08 8.13
CA GLU A 133 -20.64 0.76 9.18
C GLU A 133 -19.65 1.79 8.64
N TRP A 134 -19.11 1.58 7.44
CA TRP A 134 -17.99 2.38 6.92
C TRP A 134 -18.44 3.82 6.63
N GLN A 135 -17.69 4.75 7.16
CA GLN A 135 -17.82 6.17 6.82
C GLN A 135 -16.58 6.60 6.03
N SER A 136 -16.81 7.34 4.96
CA SER A 136 -15.72 7.83 4.11
C SER A 136 -14.70 8.60 4.95
N LEU A 137 -13.42 8.30 4.71
CA LEU A 137 -12.30 8.87 5.45
C LEU A 137 -11.35 9.58 4.47
N ASP A 138 -10.97 10.81 4.80
CA ASP A 138 -9.95 11.56 4.07
C ASP A 138 -8.65 11.54 4.87
N ALA A 139 -7.53 11.32 4.17
CA ALA A 139 -6.23 11.15 4.78
C ALA A 139 -5.14 11.54 3.77
N TYR A 140 -3.90 11.27 4.10
CA TYR A 140 -2.77 11.57 3.22
C TYR A 140 -1.83 10.38 3.11
N GLY A 141 -1.27 10.22 1.92
CA GLY A 141 -0.16 9.30 1.68
C GLY A 141 1.16 10.06 1.80
N GLU A 142 2.05 9.54 2.61
CA GLU A 142 3.37 10.15 2.79
C GLU A 142 4.34 9.58 1.76
N ALA A 143 4.71 10.38 0.76
CA ALA A 143 5.56 9.95 -0.34
C ALA A 143 6.99 9.58 0.09
N GLY A 144 7.40 9.99 1.28
CA GLY A 144 8.72 9.69 1.82
C GLY A 144 8.88 8.26 2.37
N TRP A 145 7.83 7.44 2.37
CA TRP A 145 7.84 6.16 3.09
C TRP A 145 7.44 4.99 2.19
N PHE A 146 8.38 4.56 1.37
CA PHE A 146 8.21 3.32 0.61
C PHE A 146 8.82 2.16 1.40
N GLN A 147 7.99 1.15 1.67
CA GLN A 147 8.41 -0.07 2.37
C GLN A 147 8.38 -1.26 1.42
N GLY A 148 9.12 -2.29 1.73
CA GLY A 148 9.02 -3.56 1.01
C GLY A 148 10.24 -3.97 0.20
N LEU A 149 11.28 -3.13 0.17
CA LEU A 149 12.57 -3.53 -0.40
C LEU A 149 13.39 -4.34 0.60
N GLU A 150 12.93 -4.43 1.85
CA GLU A 150 13.68 -5.03 2.94
C GLU A 150 13.56 -6.55 3.06
N ARG A 151 12.54 -7.17 2.44
CA ARG A 151 12.22 -8.58 2.73
C ARG A 151 13.06 -9.61 1.98
N LYS A 152 13.72 -9.21 0.90
CA LYS A 152 14.58 -10.14 0.15
C LYS A 152 16.07 -9.95 0.41
N MET A 153 16.42 -8.91 1.14
CA MET A 153 17.81 -8.67 1.50
C MET A 153 17.91 -8.34 2.98
N ARG A 154 18.75 -9.10 3.68
CA ARG A 154 19.20 -8.76 5.03
C ARG A 154 20.04 -7.49 4.95
N MET A 155 19.43 -6.34 4.93
CA MET A 155 20.15 -5.08 5.05
C MET A 155 19.55 -4.28 6.20
N ASP A 156 20.41 -3.87 7.10
CA ASP A 156 20.09 -3.06 8.26
C ASP A 156 19.56 -1.68 7.83
N TRP A 157 18.26 -1.55 7.70
CA TRP A 157 17.58 -0.29 7.47
C TRP A 157 17.77 0.69 8.65
N ASN A 158 18.19 0.16 9.82
CA ASN A 158 18.28 0.96 11.04
C ASN A 158 19.40 2.01 11.05
N HIS A 159 20.25 2.06 10.03
CA HIS A 159 21.38 2.99 10.01
C HIS A 159 21.25 4.20 9.07
N HIS A 160 20.17 4.26 8.27
CA HIS A 160 19.97 5.44 7.42
C HIS A 160 18.57 6.03 7.61
N LYS A 161 18.37 6.59 8.80
CA LYS A 161 17.28 7.54 9.00
C LYS A 161 17.68 8.88 8.37
N SER A 162 17.79 8.93 7.06
CA SER A 162 17.71 10.20 6.39
C SER A 162 16.23 10.44 6.14
N SER A 163 15.60 11.09 7.10
CA SER A 163 14.31 11.69 6.95
C SER A 163 14.33 12.59 5.72
N CYS A 164 13.46 12.35 4.75
CA CYS A 164 13.12 13.41 3.81
C CYS A 164 12.63 14.58 4.68
N PRO A 165 13.30 15.71 4.69
CA PRO A 165 12.78 16.84 5.45
C PRO A 165 11.48 17.28 4.80
N CYS A 166 10.39 17.22 5.56
CA CYS A 166 9.15 17.86 5.13
C CYS A 166 9.46 19.35 4.97
N PRO A 167 9.26 19.93 3.80
CA PRO A 167 9.33 21.37 3.71
C PRO A 167 8.21 21.94 4.56
N SER A 168 8.59 22.80 5.47
CA SER A 168 7.68 23.56 6.35
C SER A 168 6.77 24.47 5.53
#